data_c9ab13fd3a47ebe772045d4811c40b6b
#
_entry.id   c9ab13fd3a47ebe772045d4811c40b6b
#
_cell.length_a   1.000
_cell.length_b   1.000
_cell.length_c   1.000
_cell.angle_alpha   90.00
_cell.angle_beta   90.00
_cell.angle_gamma   90.00
#
_symmetry.space_group_name_H-M   'P 1'
#
loop_
_entity.id
_entity.type
_entity.pdbx_description
1 polymer ?
#
loop_
_entity_poly.entity_id
_entity_poly.type
_entity_poly.pdbx_seq_one_letter_code
_entity_poly.pdbx_strand_id
1 'polypeptide(L)'
;DLLQVLVAVDGDEHLQEITLDQAGTATRLPATHLFVCIGGAPNTEWAETTDVRLDTRGFLLTGVDLSPDDLYRWPLKRAPYYLETSVPGVFAAGDVRANSVKRVASAVGEGATAVTLIHRYLAEVTPL
;
A
#
# COMPACT_ATOMS: atom_id res chain seq x y z
N ASP A 1 9.34 18.69 19.73
CA ASP A 1 8.92 18.94 18.35
C ASP A 1 7.48 19.42 18.39
N LEU A 2 7.29 20.69 18.02
CA LEU A 2 5.94 21.26 17.92
C LEU A 2 5.42 20.94 16.51
N LEU A 3 4.42 20.06 16.46
CA LEU A 3 3.76 19.69 15.21
C LEU A 3 3.10 20.91 14.58
N GLN A 4 3.46 21.22 13.34
CA GLN A 4 2.77 22.24 12.52
C GLN A 4 1.76 21.54 11.63
N VAL A 5 0.55 22.06 11.57
CA VAL A 5 -0.55 21.54 10.76
C VAL A 5 -0.91 22.57 9.70
N LEU A 6 -0.93 22.17 8.44
CA LEU A 6 -1.48 22.98 7.37
C LEU A 6 -3.00 23.06 7.52
N VAL A 7 -3.53 24.26 7.71
CA VAL A 7 -4.97 24.47 7.97
C VAL A 7 -5.68 25.23 6.85
N ALA A 8 -4.96 25.98 6.02
CA ALA A 8 -5.55 26.65 4.87
C ALA A 8 -4.52 26.85 3.76
N VAL A 9 -5.02 26.95 2.54
CA VAL A 9 -4.32 27.38 1.34
C VAL A 9 -5.15 28.48 0.67
N ASP A 10 -4.51 29.55 0.29
CA ASP A 10 -5.16 30.74 -0.27
C ASP A 10 -4.49 31.16 -1.59
N GLY A 11 -5.29 31.68 -2.52
CA GLY A 11 -4.90 32.19 -3.82
C GLY A 11 -6.06 32.13 -4.82
N ASP A 12 -5.99 32.90 -5.87
CA ASP A 12 -7.00 32.91 -6.94
C ASP A 12 -6.68 31.82 -7.99
N GLU A 13 -5.93 32.16 -9.05
CA GLU A 13 -5.52 31.18 -10.07
C GLU A 13 -4.27 30.39 -9.67
N HIS A 14 -3.49 30.92 -8.72
CA HIS A 14 -2.25 30.31 -8.23
C HIS A 14 -2.17 30.39 -6.71
N LEU A 15 -1.44 29.46 -6.09
CA LEU A 15 -1.16 29.49 -4.68
C LEU A 15 -0.36 30.74 -4.33
N GLN A 16 -0.84 31.51 -3.34
CA GLN A 16 -0.21 32.74 -2.88
C GLN A 16 0.22 32.67 -1.41
N GLU A 17 -0.54 31.94 -0.59
CA GLU A 17 -0.31 31.85 0.84
C GLU A 17 -0.73 30.49 1.41
N ILE A 18 -0.05 30.04 2.44
CA ILE A 18 -0.47 28.89 3.27
C ILE A 18 -0.61 29.35 4.72
N THR A 19 -1.53 28.75 5.44
CA THR A 19 -1.68 28.97 6.89
C THR A 19 -1.30 27.70 7.63
N LEU A 20 -0.36 27.82 8.56
CA LEU A 20 0.06 26.75 9.45
C LEU A 20 -0.44 27.05 10.86
N ASP A 21 -1.01 26.04 11.52
CA ASP A 21 -1.32 26.08 12.96
C ASP A 21 -0.24 25.36 13.75
N GLN A 22 0.22 25.98 14.82
CA GLN A 22 1.12 25.39 15.79
C GLN A 22 0.59 25.63 17.19
N ALA A 23 0.01 24.57 17.79
CA ALA A 23 -0.56 24.61 19.14
C ALA A 23 -1.59 25.76 19.35
N GLY A 24 -2.46 26.00 18.37
CA GLY A 24 -3.48 27.05 18.41
C GLY A 24 -3.00 28.42 17.95
N THR A 25 -1.77 28.54 17.45
CA THR A 25 -1.24 29.78 16.89
C THR A 25 -1.13 29.64 15.37
N ALA A 26 -1.99 30.35 14.64
CA ALA A 26 -2.00 30.37 13.19
C ALA A 26 -0.93 31.33 12.65
N THR A 27 -0.09 30.86 11.73
CA THR A 27 0.93 31.65 11.04
C THR A 27 0.68 31.57 9.54
N ARG A 28 0.63 32.71 8.87
CA ARG A 28 0.52 32.81 7.41
C ARG A 28 1.89 32.95 6.77
N LEU A 29 2.13 32.18 5.72
CA LEU A 29 3.40 32.19 4.98
C LEU A 29 3.13 32.31 3.49
N PRO A 30 3.82 33.22 2.77
CA PRO A 30 3.73 33.28 1.33
C PRO A 30 4.30 31.99 0.71
N ALA A 31 3.56 31.41 -0.24
CA ALA A 31 3.96 30.18 -0.92
C ALA A 31 3.42 30.18 -2.35
N THR A 32 4.26 29.81 -3.31
CA THR A 32 3.88 29.67 -4.72
C THR A 32 3.68 28.23 -5.14
N HIS A 33 4.20 27.27 -4.36
CA HIS A 33 4.11 25.84 -4.59
C HIS A 33 3.96 25.11 -3.26
N LEU A 34 3.15 24.05 -3.26
CA LEU A 34 2.97 23.16 -2.12
C LEU A 34 3.14 21.71 -2.57
N PHE A 35 4.06 20.99 -1.93
CA PHE A 35 4.25 19.55 -2.14
C PHE A 35 3.68 18.79 -0.95
N VAL A 36 2.64 17.98 -1.19
CA VAL A 36 1.97 17.18 -0.16
C VAL A 36 2.53 15.76 -0.17
N CYS A 37 3.35 15.42 0.84
CA CYS A 37 4.06 14.14 0.96
C CYS A 37 3.59 13.37 2.21
N ILE A 38 2.29 13.24 2.38
CA ILE A 38 1.66 12.63 3.58
C ILE A 38 1.51 11.10 3.50
N GLY A 39 1.97 10.48 2.40
CA GLY A 39 1.74 9.05 2.14
C GLY A 39 0.33 8.78 1.63
N GLY A 40 -0.03 7.51 1.58
CA GLY A 40 -1.34 7.04 1.15
C GLY A 40 -1.90 5.98 2.09
N ALA A 41 -3.21 5.91 2.20
CA ALA A 41 -3.93 4.80 2.80
C ALA A 41 -4.34 3.82 1.68
N PRO A 42 -4.22 2.50 1.88
CA PRO A 42 -4.67 1.53 0.90
C PRO A 42 -6.21 1.43 0.91
N ASN A 43 -6.81 1.22 -0.27
CA ASN A 43 -8.26 0.94 -0.39
C ASN A 43 -8.49 -0.57 -0.26
N THR A 44 -8.45 -1.08 0.95
CA THR A 44 -8.44 -2.52 1.26
C THR A 44 -9.55 -2.96 2.21
N GLU A 45 -10.55 -2.11 2.48
CA GLU A 45 -11.69 -2.40 3.35
C GLU A 45 -12.44 -3.68 2.90
N TRP A 46 -12.45 -3.95 1.60
CA TRP A 46 -13.03 -5.18 1.04
C TRP A 46 -12.34 -6.46 1.54
N ALA A 47 -11.06 -6.38 1.90
CA ALA A 47 -10.29 -7.52 2.37
C ALA A 47 -10.57 -7.87 3.85
N GLU A 48 -11.11 -6.95 4.65
CA GLU A 48 -11.41 -7.15 6.07
C GLU A 48 -12.42 -8.28 6.31
N THR A 49 -13.29 -8.55 5.32
CA THR A 49 -14.30 -9.63 5.37
C THR A 49 -13.84 -10.92 4.70
N THR A 50 -12.56 -11.03 4.39
CA THR A 50 -11.96 -12.18 3.72
C THR A 50 -10.82 -12.78 4.56
N ASP A 51 -10.25 -13.92 4.10
CA ASP A 51 -9.08 -14.54 4.71
C ASP A 51 -7.75 -13.89 4.28
N VAL A 52 -7.80 -12.83 3.47
CA VAL A 52 -6.62 -12.07 3.07
C VAL A 52 -6.08 -11.27 4.24
N ARG A 53 -4.80 -11.44 4.57
CA ARG A 53 -4.16 -10.78 5.70
C ARG A 53 -3.67 -9.39 5.36
N LEU A 54 -3.90 -8.47 6.30
CA LEU A 54 -3.49 -7.08 6.24
C LEU A 54 -2.48 -6.78 7.35
N ASP A 55 -1.61 -5.80 7.12
CA ASP A 55 -0.80 -5.21 8.18
C ASP A 55 -1.65 -4.25 9.06
N THR A 56 -1.06 -3.70 10.12
CA THR A 56 -1.74 -2.77 11.04
C THR A 56 -2.14 -1.43 10.39
N ARG A 57 -1.69 -1.16 9.16
CA ARG A 57 -2.02 0.03 8.38
C ARG A 57 -2.98 -0.28 7.22
N GLY A 58 -3.43 -1.52 7.11
CA GLY A 58 -4.36 -1.98 6.09
C GLY A 58 -3.71 -2.43 4.77
N PHE A 59 -2.37 -2.52 4.65
CA PHE A 59 -1.72 -3.03 3.44
C PHE A 59 -1.76 -4.56 3.38
N LEU A 60 -1.89 -5.11 2.16
CA LEU A 60 -1.94 -6.55 1.93
C LEU A 60 -0.58 -7.21 2.23
N LEU A 61 -0.58 -8.24 3.06
CA LEU A 61 0.60 -9.07 3.31
C LEU A 61 0.76 -10.12 2.20
N THR A 62 2.00 -10.31 1.73
CA THR A 62 2.32 -11.26 0.67
C THR A 62 3.63 -12.00 0.94
N GLY A 63 3.74 -13.22 0.49
CA GLY A 63 4.98 -13.99 0.48
C GLY A 63 5.69 -13.99 1.83
N VAL A 64 6.85 -13.35 1.87
CA VAL A 64 7.72 -13.28 3.07
C VAL A 64 7.20 -12.36 4.18
N ASP A 65 6.21 -11.52 3.89
CA ASP A 65 5.59 -10.64 4.89
C ASP A 65 4.51 -11.37 5.73
N LEU A 66 4.12 -12.58 5.32
CA LEU A 66 3.17 -13.42 6.07
C LEU A 66 3.81 -13.92 7.37
N SER A 67 3.03 -13.92 8.44
CA SER A 67 3.49 -14.37 9.75
C SER A 67 3.70 -15.90 9.80
N PRO A 68 4.46 -16.41 10.78
CA PRO A 68 4.56 -17.86 10.99
C PRO A 68 3.20 -18.55 11.18
N ASP A 69 2.24 -17.86 11.82
CA ASP A 69 0.88 -18.40 12.02
C ASP A 69 0.10 -18.49 10.71
N ASP A 70 0.27 -17.52 9.80
CA ASP A 70 -0.32 -17.54 8.47
C ASP A 70 0.28 -18.68 7.65
N LEU A 71 1.60 -18.86 7.71
CA LEU A 71 2.30 -19.95 7.04
C LEU A 71 1.94 -21.34 7.60
N TYR A 72 1.67 -21.44 8.90
CA TYR A 72 1.19 -22.68 9.50
C TYR A 72 -0.19 -23.10 8.98
N ARG A 73 -1.05 -22.12 8.66
CA ARG A 73 -2.38 -22.34 8.10
C ARG A 73 -2.38 -22.47 6.57
N TRP A 74 -1.23 -22.26 5.94
CA TRP A 74 -1.11 -22.33 4.49
C TRP A 74 -1.42 -23.73 3.96
N PRO A 75 -2.41 -23.90 3.06
CA PRO A 75 -2.93 -25.23 2.73
C PRO A 75 -2.11 -25.98 1.67
N LEU A 76 -1.19 -25.30 0.99
CA LEU A 76 -0.38 -25.91 -0.09
C LEU A 76 0.96 -26.43 0.46
N LYS A 77 1.51 -27.46 -0.20
CA LYS A 77 2.83 -28.03 0.19
C LYS A 77 4.01 -27.11 -0.08
N ARG A 78 3.85 -26.16 -1.01
CA ARG A 78 4.85 -25.11 -1.27
C ARG A 78 4.63 -23.89 -0.39
N ALA A 79 5.65 -23.07 -0.22
CA ALA A 79 5.48 -21.74 0.34
C ALA A 79 4.66 -20.82 -0.60
N PRO A 80 4.02 -19.77 -0.05
CA PRO A 80 3.43 -18.70 -0.87
C PRO A 80 4.46 -18.10 -1.82
N TYR A 81 4.03 -17.77 -3.03
CA TYR A 81 4.87 -17.00 -3.95
C TYR A 81 5.09 -15.58 -3.44
N TYR A 82 6.13 -14.91 -3.93
CA TYR A 82 6.54 -13.57 -3.48
C TYR A 82 5.39 -12.55 -3.42
N LEU A 83 4.48 -12.55 -4.40
CA LEU A 83 3.33 -11.64 -4.46
C LEU A 83 2.00 -12.31 -4.07
N GLU A 84 2.02 -13.56 -3.63
CA GLU A 84 0.82 -14.30 -3.22
C GLU A 84 0.43 -13.93 -1.79
N THR A 85 -0.85 -13.65 -1.59
CA THR A 85 -1.40 -13.31 -0.27
C THR A 85 -1.48 -14.53 0.65
N SER A 86 -2.12 -14.41 1.81
CA SER A 86 -2.46 -15.53 2.69
C SER A 86 -3.49 -16.50 2.09
N VAL A 87 -4.08 -16.17 0.96
CA VAL A 87 -5.05 -17.00 0.24
C VAL A 87 -4.42 -17.49 -1.06
N PRO A 88 -4.28 -18.81 -1.28
CA PRO A 88 -3.70 -19.37 -2.49
C PRO A 88 -4.39 -18.86 -3.76
N GLY A 89 -3.59 -18.46 -4.75
CA GLY A 89 -4.09 -17.94 -6.03
C GLY A 89 -4.55 -16.48 -6.00
N VAL A 90 -4.52 -15.81 -4.86
CA VAL A 90 -4.76 -14.38 -4.74
C VAL A 90 -3.43 -13.64 -4.65
N PHE A 91 -3.19 -12.75 -5.59
CA PHE A 91 -1.93 -12.00 -5.71
C PHE A 91 -2.16 -10.50 -5.51
N ALA A 92 -1.19 -9.84 -4.91
CA ALA A 92 -1.17 -8.38 -4.76
C ALA A 92 0.13 -7.80 -5.31
N ALA A 93 0.05 -6.65 -5.97
CA ALA A 93 1.20 -5.95 -6.55
C ALA A 93 1.06 -4.44 -6.39
N GLY A 94 2.19 -3.75 -6.31
CA GLY A 94 2.25 -2.30 -6.23
C GLY A 94 1.94 -1.74 -4.84
N ASP A 95 1.40 -0.53 -4.81
CA ASP A 95 1.27 0.29 -3.61
C ASP A 95 0.32 -0.28 -2.55
N VAL A 96 -0.61 -1.15 -2.93
CA VAL A 96 -1.53 -1.83 -2.03
C VAL A 96 -0.85 -2.87 -1.14
N ARG A 97 0.34 -3.32 -1.53
CA ARG A 97 1.10 -4.36 -0.82
C ARG A 97 1.92 -3.77 0.33
N ALA A 98 1.94 -4.46 1.47
CA ALA A 98 2.83 -4.15 2.58
C ALA A 98 4.29 -4.17 2.11
N ASN A 99 5.12 -3.30 2.67
CA ASN A 99 6.56 -3.20 2.40
C ASN A 99 6.94 -3.00 0.91
N SER A 100 5.96 -2.69 0.02
CA SER A 100 6.28 -2.35 -1.36
C SER A 100 7.00 -1.01 -1.47
N VAL A 101 7.87 -0.88 -2.46
CA VAL A 101 8.45 0.40 -2.82
C VAL A 101 7.39 1.23 -3.54
N LYS A 102 6.90 2.28 -2.90
CA LYS A 102 5.83 3.14 -3.43
C LYS A 102 6.32 3.99 -4.61
N ARG A 103 6.54 3.33 -5.76
CA ARG A 103 7.02 3.92 -7.01
C ARG A 103 6.33 3.25 -8.20
N VAL A 104 5.98 4.03 -9.21
CA VAL A 104 5.32 3.56 -10.43
C VAL A 104 6.13 2.41 -11.09
N ALA A 105 7.43 2.57 -11.24
CA ALA A 105 8.27 1.55 -11.85
C ALA A 105 8.26 0.22 -11.07
N SER A 106 8.25 0.28 -9.73
CA SER A 106 8.14 -0.91 -8.88
C SER A 106 6.78 -1.58 -9.04
N ALA A 107 5.71 -0.80 -9.05
CA ALA A 107 4.35 -1.32 -9.23
C ALA A 107 4.17 -2.02 -10.59
N VAL A 108 4.71 -1.45 -11.66
CA VAL A 108 4.71 -2.06 -13.01
C VAL A 108 5.51 -3.37 -13.01
N GLY A 109 6.70 -3.39 -12.41
CA GLY A 109 7.53 -4.59 -12.31
C GLY A 109 6.88 -5.70 -11.48
N GLU A 110 6.27 -5.35 -10.36
CA GLU A 110 5.51 -6.31 -9.56
C GLU A 110 4.29 -6.84 -10.33
N GLY A 111 3.56 -5.99 -11.06
CA GLY A 111 2.45 -6.42 -11.92
C GLY A 111 2.87 -7.45 -12.96
N ALA A 112 3.98 -7.22 -13.67
CA ALA A 112 4.53 -8.18 -14.63
C ALA A 112 4.96 -9.50 -13.94
N THR A 113 5.55 -9.41 -12.75
CA THR A 113 5.92 -10.59 -11.96
C THR A 113 4.69 -11.37 -11.51
N ALA A 114 3.64 -10.67 -11.08
CA ALA A 114 2.37 -11.30 -10.65
C ALA A 114 1.77 -12.16 -11.76
N VAL A 115 1.75 -11.68 -13.00
CA VAL A 115 1.27 -12.47 -14.16
C VAL A 115 2.04 -13.78 -14.29
N THR A 116 3.36 -13.75 -14.18
CA THR A 116 4.19 -14.96 -14.24
C THR A 116 3.85 -15.94 -13.10
N LEU A 117 3.66 -15.43 -11.88
CA LEU A 117 3.33 -16.26 -10.72
C LEU A 117 1.92 -16.84 -10.81
N ILE A 118 0.95 -16.08 -11.35
CA ILE A 118 -0.40 -16.57 -11.63
C ILE A 118 -0.36 -17.75 -12.61
N HIS A 119 0.40 -17.64 -13.69
CA HIS A 119 0.55 -18.75 -14.64
C HIS A 119 1.15 -20.00 -13.98
N ARG A 120 2.14 -19.85 -13.09
CA ARG A 120 2.69 -20.98 -12.32
C ARG A 120 1.64 -21.61 -11.41
N TYR A 121 0.88 -20.79 -10.68
CA TYR A 121 -0.19 -21.27 -9.83
C TYR A 121 -1.25 -22.05 -10.63
N LEU A 122 -1.70 -21.49 -11.76
CA LEU A 122 -2.69 -22.15 -12.61
C LEU A 122 -2.20 -23.50 -13.14
N ALA A 123 -0.93 -23.61 -13.50
CA ALA A 123 -0.33 -24.88 -13.93
C ALA A 123 -0.27 -25.94 -12.80
N GLU A 124 -0.21 -25.52 -11.53
CA GLU A 124 -0.23 -26.42 -10.38
C GLU A 124 -1.64 -26.95 -10.08
N VAL A 125 -2.67 -26.08 -10.21
CA VAL A 125 -4.05 -26.40 -9.79
C VAL A 125 -4.92 -26.94 -10.92
N THR A 126 -4.47 -26.79 -12.17
CA THR A 126 -5.15 -27.33 -13.35
C THR A 126 -4.22 -28.37 -14.02
N PRO A 127 -4.20 -29.61 -13.52
CA PRO A 127 -3.45 -30.68 -14.22
C PRO A 127 -4.05 -30.87 -15.61
N LEU A 128 -3.20 -30.85 -16.62
CA LEU A 128 -3.53 -31.22 -18.00
C LEU A 128 -3.96 -32.67 -18.07
#